data_35e8995aad5c21dc40c9a9ab7cde6dd2
#
_entry.id   35e8995aad5c21dc40c9a9ab7cde6dd2
#
_cell.length_a   1.000
_cell.length_b   1.000
_cell.length_c   1.000
_cell.angle_alpha   90.00
_cell.angle_beta   90.00
_cell.angle_gamma   90.00
#
_symmetry.space_group_name_H-M   'P 1'
#
loop_
_entity.id
_entity.type
_entity.pdbx_description
1 polymer ?
#
loop_
_entity_poly.entity_id
_entity_poly.type
_entity_poly.pdbx_seq_one_letter_code
_entity_poly.pdbx_strand_id
1 'polypeptide(L)'
;MKWFISDVAMDRGDQLIDLVYDTDGGKVYCLTECGDVHVLHIPRGRRRKPIVEPLLPERPFDPTAVFAPPYHTASKLTRFKQIFICNGSLYQVWRNATGNIAWRLPEGGRFSMSDNDIFVLRYDPGLRPCWDTVNDLGGYSVFIGKNNPAVVRAEDVPGVRANCVYWIDERWRDVPMVFDMVTRTSAPFVLPSADSVQSPCGTGCWYFFSDNITSIDNNGRKQHMSGDADRSQEQQEAKRSKL
;
A
#
# COMPACT_ATOMS: atom_id res chain seq x y z
N MET A 1 7.72 -25.14 -12.34
CA MET A 1 7.42 -24.48 -11.07
C MET A 1 6.03 -24.95 -10.64
N LYS A 2 5.87 -25.62 -9.50
CA LYS A 2 4.55 -26.08 -9.02
C LYS A 2 4.07 -25.07 -7.96
N TRP A 3 2.92 -24.49 -8.20
CA TRP A 3 2.22 -23.68 -7.20
C TRP A 3 1.52 -24.63 -6.23
N PHE A 4 1.77 -24.47 -4.95
CA PHE A 4 1.01 -25.16 -3.91
C PHE A 4 0.02 -24.17 -3.36
N ILE A 5 -1.27 -24.43 -3.55
CA ILE A 5 -2.33 -23.75 -2.82
C ILE A 5 -2.34 -24.42 -1.44
N SER A 6 -2.11 -23.66 -0.41
CA SER A 6 -2.31 -24.13 0.96
C SER A 6 -3.83 -24.15 1.20
N ASP A 7 -4.34 -25.27 1.71
CA ASP A 7 -5.73 -25.40 2.17
C ASP A 7 -5.92 -24.59 3.47
N VAL A 8 -5.77 -23.27 3.38
CA VAL A 8 -6.17 -22.40 4.47
C VAL A 8 -7.67 -22.37 4.46
N ALA A 9 -8.28 -22.81 5.55
CA ALA A 9 -9.71 -22.72 5.77
C ALA A 9 -10.08 -21.21 5.89
N MET A 10 -10.26 -20.57 4.76
CA MET A 10 -10.93 -19.27 4.72
C MET A 10 -12.43 -19.51 4.93
N ASP A 11 -13.10 -18.55 5.52
CA ASP A 11 -14.55 -18.61 5.61
C ASP A 11 -15.16 -18.78 4.21
N ARG A 12 -16.21 -19.57 4.11
CA ARG A 12 -16.87 -19.82 2.83
C ARG A 12 -17.27 -18.49 2.18
N GLY A 13 -16.64 -18.17 1.06
CA GLY A 13 -16.94 -16.97 0.26
C GLY A 13 -15.96 -15.80 0.45
N ASP A 14 -15.01 -15.86 1.39
CA ASP A 14 -13.96 -14.86 1.49
C ASP A 14 -12.80 -15.16 0.50
N GLN A 15 -12.16 -14.13 -0.03
CA GLN A 15 -11.13 -14.24 -1.05
C GLN A 15 -9.91 -13.38 -0.68
N LEU A 16 -8.71 -13.87 -1.02
CA LEU A 16 -7.51 -13.07 -0.93
C LEU A 16 -7.52 -12.00 -2.02
N ILE A 17 -7.29 -10.76 -1.64
CA ILE A 17 -7.34 -9.61 -2.55
C ILE A 17 -6.03 -8.85 -2.65
N ASP A 18 -5.19 -8.90 -1.62
CA ASP A 18 -3.90 -8.20 -1.62
C ASP A 18 -2.89 -8.88 -0.67
N LEU A 19 -1.61 -8.57 -0.85
CA LEU A 19 -0.54 -9.07 0.00
C LEU A 19 0.62 -8.06 0.13
N VAL A 20 1.30 -8.10 1.27
CA VAL A 20 2.54 -7.34 1.49
C VAL A 20 3.61 -8.21 2.13
N TYR A 21 4.83 -8.09 1.64
CA TYR A 21 5.99 -8.78 2.20
C TYR A 21 6.68 -7.91 3.24
N ASP A 22 6.81 -8.45 4.44
CA ASP A 22 7.62 -7.88 5.52
C ASP A 22 9.05 -8.40 5.39
N THR A 23 9.95 -7.54 4.91
CA THR A 23 11.36 -7.88 4.69
C THR A 23 12.08 -8.19 6.00
N ASP A 24 11.73 -7.51 7.07
CA ASP A 24 12.40 -7.65 8.38
C ASP A 24 11.94 -8.92 9.11
N GLY A 25 10.64 -9.19 9.07
CA GLY A 25 10.05 -10.37 9.68
C GLY A 25 10.11 -11.64 8.81
N GLY A 26 10.38 -11.52 7.51
CA GLY A 26 10.36 -12.64 6.56
C GLY A 26 8.97 -13.27 6.44
N LYS A 27 7.92 -12.48 6.56
CA LYS A 27 6.51 -12.88 6.54
C LYS A 27 5.79 -12.21 5.38
N VAL A 28 4.73 -12.85 4.90
CA VAL A 28 3.79 -12.23 3.98
C VAL A 28 2.46 -12.06 4.70
N TYR A 29 1.95 -10.85 4.73
CA TYR A 29 0.59 -10.59 5.20
C TYR A 29 -0.34 -10.62 4.00
N CYS A 30 -1.39 -11.40 4.09
CA CYS A 30 -2.37 -11.65 3.02
C CYS A 30 -3.73 -11.11 3.48
N LEU A 31 -4.27 -10.15 2.76
CA LEU A 31 -5.53 -9.48 3.06
C LEU A 31 -6.69 -10.14 2.33
N THR A 32 -7.81 -10.35 3.02
CA THR A 32 -9.04 -10.88 2.43
C THR A 32 -10.06 -9.79 2.08
N GLU A 33 -11.06 -10.14 1.30
CA GLU A 33 -12.16 -9.25 0.93
C GLU A 33 -12.95 -8.74 2.16
N CYS A 34 -13.09 -9.55 3.19
CA CYS A 34 -13.72 -9.15 4.45
C CYS A 34 -12.83 -8.28 5.36
N GLY A 35 -11.56 -8.13 5.02
CA GLY A 35 -10.59 -7.35 5.80
C GLY A 35 -9.80 -8.18 6.81
N ASP A 36 -10.00 -9.51 6.84
CA ASP A 36 -9.17 -10.40 7.64
C ASP A 36 -7.75 -10.49 7.06
N VAL A 37 -6.78 -10.73 7.92
CA VAL A 37 -5.38 -10.87 7.53
C VAL A 37 -4.85 -12.23 7.96
N HIS A 38 -4.19 -12.91 7.02
CA HIS A 38 -3.45 -14.13 7.27
C HIS A 38 -1.95 -13.89 7.14
N VAL A 39 -1.17 -14.59 7.93
CA VAL A 39 0.29 -14.53 7.90
C VAL A 39 0.83 -15.79 7.25
N LEU A 40 1.53 -15.62 6.14
CA LEU A 40 2.25 -16.68 5.46
C LEU A 40 3.72 -16.63 5.89
N HIS A 41 4.16 -17.65 6.61
CA HIS A 41 5.54 -17.83 6.99
C HIS A 41 6.31 -18.53 5.87
N ILE A 42 7.30 -17.85 5.31
CA ILE A 42 8.17 -18.41 4.27
C ILE A 42 9.32 -19.17 4.96
N PRO A 43 9.39 -20.50 4.83
CA PRO A 43 10.42 -21.25 5.52
C PRO A 43 11.81 -21.00 4.93
N ARG A 44 12.79 -20.79 5.79
CA ARG A 44 14.21 -20.76 5.40
C ARG A 44 14.66 -22.19 5.12
N GLY A 45 14.55 -22.65 3.88
CA GLY A 45 15.04 -23.95 3.44
C GLY A 45 14.09 -24.71 2.50
N ARG A 46 14.69 -25.49 1.57
CA ARG A 46 13.97 -26.12 0.43
C ARG A 46 12.97 -27.24 0.80
N ARG A 47 12.96 -27.73 2.02
CA ARG A 47 12.18 -28.91 2.44
C ARG A 47 11.00 -28.62 3.36
N ARG A 48 10.81 -27.38 3.81
CA ARG A 48 9.70 -27.03 4.69
C ARG A 48 8.55 -26.43 3.86
N LYS A 49 7.33 -26.82 4.20
CA LYS A 49 6.13 -26.22 3.60
C LYS A 49 5.87 -24.83 4.21
N PRO A 50 5.38 -23.87 3.44
CA PRO A 50 4.86 -22.62 4.01
C PRO A 50 3.74 -22.91 5.01
N ILE A 51 3.72 -22.14 6.09
CA ILE A 51 2.66 -22.19 7.10
C ILE A 51 1.85 -20.92 6.98
N VAL A 52 0.53 -21.06 6.93
CA VAL A 52 -0.40 -19.92 6.89
C VAL A 52 -1.21 -19.96 8.17
N GLU A 53 -1.24 -18.84 8.86
CA GLU A 53 -1.96 -18.66 10.12
C GLU A 53 -2.79 -17.38 10.05
N PRO A 54 -3.97 -17.32 10.67
CA PRO A 54 -4.66 -16.05 10.82
C PRO A 54 -3.81 -15.10 11.67
N LEU A 55 -3.80 -13.80 11.34
CA LEU A 55 -3.10 -12.78 12.13
C LEU A 55 -3.60 -12.75 13.58
N LEU A 56 -4.89 -13.02 13.74
CA LEU A 56 -5.56 -13.20 15.04
C LEU A 56 -5.89 -14.70 15.20
N PRO A 57 -5.07 -15.47 15.93
CA PRO A 57 -5.25 -16.92 16.05
C PRO A 57 -6.55 -17.32 16.75
N GLU A 58 -7.03 -16.48 17.66
CA GLU A 58 -8.35 -16.63 18.26
C GLU A 58 -9.28 -15.61 17.60
N ARG A 59 -10.21 -16.11 16.77
CA ARG A 59 -11.33 -15.26 16.34
C ARG A 59 -12.06 -14.83 17.59
N PRO A 60 -12.03 -13.54 17.94
CA PRO A 60 -12.82 -13.09 19.07
C PRO A 60 -14.28 -13.45 18.77
N PHE A 61 -14.98 -13.99 19.76
CA PHE A 61 -16.43 -14.22 19.67
C PHE A 61 -17.17 -12.92 19.33
N ASP A 62 -16.55 -11.80 19.70
CA ASP A 62 -17.01 -10.45 19.39
C ASP A 62 -16.28 -9.91 18.15
N PRO A 63 -16.97 -9.78 17.01
CA PRO A 63 -16.38 -9.22 15.79
C PRO A 63 -15.93 -7.76 15.97
N THR A 64 -16.44 -7.04 16.97
CA THR A 64 -16.01 -5.67 17.28
C THR A 64 -14.60 -5.62 17.89
N ALA A 65 -14.08 -6.77 18.34
CA ALA A 65 -12.69 -6.85 18.79
C ALA A 65 -11.66 -6.73 17.65
N VAL A 66 -12.08 -6.94 16.39
CA VAL A 66 -11.24 -6.76 15.19
C VAL A 66 -11.34 -5.33 14.69
N PHE A 67 -12.56 -4.88 14.45
CA PHE A 67 -12.88 -3.53 13.99
C PHE A 67 -13.98 -2.94 14.85
N ALA A 68 -13.77 -1.73 15.39
CA ALA A 68 -14.82 -1.00 16.07
C ALA A 68 -16.00 -0.68 15.12
N PRO A 69 -17.24 -0.55 15.61
CA PRO A 69 -18.28 0.10 14.84
C PRO A 69 -17.86 1.53 14.46
N PRO A 70 -18.10 2.00 13.23
CA PRO A 70 -18.84 1.36 12.14
C PRO A 70 -18.01 0.45 11.23
N TYR A 71 -16.71 0.33 11.47
CA TYR A 71 -15.74 -0.28 10.53
C TYR A 71 -15.94 -1.79 10.37
N HIS A 72 -16.45 -2.48 11.37
CA HIS A 72 -16.84 -3.89 11.22
C HIS A 72 -17.87 -4.11 10.09
N THR A 73 -18.84 -3.21 9.93
CA THR A 73 -19.80 -3.27 8.82
C THR A 73 -19.19 -2.71 7.54
N ALA A 74 -18.43 -1.61 7.65
CA ALA A 74 -17.75 -1.00 6.52
C ALA A 74 -16.79 -1.99 5.83
N SER A 75 -16.12 -2.87 6.57
CA SER A 75 -15.21 -3.88 6.03
C SER A 75 -15.91 -4.82 5.04
N LYS A 76 -17.16 -5.17 5.29
CA LYS A 76 -17.95 -6.05 4.42
C LYS A 76 -18.53 -5.34 3.20
N LEU A 77 -18.69 -4.02 3.28
CA LEU A 77 -19.30 -3.21 2.22
C LEU A 77 -18.26 -2.57 1.30
N THR A 78 -17.04 -2.42 1.77
CA THR A 78 -15.95 -1.83 0.99
C THR A 78 -15.19 -2.91 0.23
N ARG A 79 -15.21 -2.87 -1.09
CA ARG A 79 -14.57 -3.88 -1.95
C ARG A 79 -13.12 -3.58 -2.26
N PHE A 80 -12.75 -2.31 -2.37
CA PHE A 80 -11.37 -1.94 -2.63
C PHE A 80 -10.61 -1.81 -1.30
N LYS A 81 -9.69 -2.74 -1.08
CA LYS A 81 -8.80 -2.75 0.10
C LYS A 81 -7.40 -3.14 -0.34
N GLN A 82 -6.42 -2.51 0.27
CA GLN A 82 -5.02 -2.89 0.12
C GLN A 82 -4.33 -2.90 1.48
N ILE A 83 -3.22 -3.65 1.56
CA ILE A 83 -2.42 -3.81 2.77
C ILE A 83 -1.00 -3.32 2.53
N PHE A 84 -0.43 -2.61 3.49
CA PHE A 84 0.93 -2.09 3.37
C PHE A 84 1.63 -2.00 4.73
N ILE A 85 2.96 -1.90 4.68
CA ILE A 85 3.80 -1.66 5.86
C ILE A 85 4.36 -0.24 5.74
N CYS A 86 4.24 0.52 6.82
CA CYS A 86 4.79 1.86 6.95
C CYS A 86 5.47 1.99 8.31
N ASN A 87 6.73 2.37 8.31
CA ASN A 87 7.52 2.54 9.53
C ASN A 87 7.39 1.37 10.53
N GLY A 88 7.51 0.13 10.02
CA GLY A 88 7.44 -1.10 10.81
C GLY A 88 6.05 -1.49 11.33
N SER A 89 5.02 -0.74 11.03
CA SER A 89 3.63 -1.03 11.40
C SER A 89 2.82 -1.50 10.19
N LEU A 90 1.85 -2.36 10.43
CA LEU A 90 0.96 -2.89 9.41
C LEU A 90 -0.30 -2.03 9.29
N TYR A 91 -0.69 -1.71 8.06
CA TYR A 91 -1.85 -0.89 7.75
C TYR A 91 -2.73 -1.53 6.70
N GLN A 92 -4.01 -1.21 6.76
CA GLN A 92 -4.96 -1.39 5.67
C GLN A 92 -5.45 -0.03 5.17
N VAL A 93 -5.69 0.09 3.88
CA VAL A 93 -6.39 1.22 3.28
C VAL A 93 -7.62 0.70 2.55
N TRP A 94 -8.77 1.29 2.85
CA TRP A 94 -10.07 0.95 2.25
C TRP A 94 -10.60 2.16 1.50
N ARG A 95 -11.06 1.96 0.26
CA ARG A 95 -11.73 2.99 -0.54
C ARG A 95 -13.13 2.52 -0.91
N ASN A 96 -14.12 3.32 -0.58
CA ASN A 96 -15.48 3.08 -1.04
C ASN A 96 -15.60 3.44 -2.52
N ALA A 97 -15.68 2.46 -3.39
CA ALA A 97 -15.83 2.61 -4.83
C ALA A 97 -17.22 2.17 -5.34
N THR A 98 -18.20 2.00 -4.43
CA THR A 98 -19.51 1.44 -4.73
C THR A 98 -20.64 2.48 -4.70
N GLY A 99 -20.31 3.75 -4.45
CA GLY A 99 -21.28 4.84 -4.31
C GLY A 99 -21.67 5.11 -2.85
N ASN A 100 -22.71 5.92 -2.65
CA ASN A 100 -23.14 6.28 -1.30
C ASN A 100 -23.87 5.12 -0.62
N ILE A 101 -23.38 4.71 0.54
CA ILE A 101 -23.93 3.61 1.34
C ILE A 101 -24.24 4.13 2.73
N ALA A 102 -25.36 3.68 3.32
CA ALA A 102 -25.69 4.03 4.68
C ALA A 102 -26.38 2.86 5.40
N TRP A 103 -26.06 2.71 6.70
CA TRP A 103 -26.67 1.69 7.56
C TRP A 103 -26.89 2.20 8.97
N ARG A 104 -27.71 1.47 9.73
CA ARG A 104 -27.93 1.74 11.14
C ARG A 104 -26.85 1.07 11.99
N LEU A 105 -26.37 1.79 12.99
CA LEU A 105 -25.45 1.26 13.99
C LEU A 105 -26.22 0.45 15.05
N PRO A 106 -25.60 -0.62 15.62
CA PRO A 106 -26.23 -1.42 16.69
C PRO A 106 -26.63 -0.60 17.91
N GLU A 107 -25.84 0.40 18.26
CA GLU A 107 -26.04 1.30 19.42
C GLU A 107 -27.02 2.44 19.12
N GLY A 108 -27.61 2.45 17.94
CA GLY A 108 -28.45 3.53 17.45
C GLY A 108 -27.67 4.56 16.63
N GLY A 109 -28.42 5.36 15.86
CA GLY A 109 -27.82 6.28 14.91
C GLY A 109 -27.64 5.67 13.52
N ARG A 110 -27.07 6.46 12.61
CA ARG A 110 -26.84 6.09 11.20
C ARG A 110 -25.42 6.48 10.83
N PHE A 111 -24.72 5.56 10.19
CA PHE A 111 -23.44 5.84 9.55
C PHE A 111 -23.63 5.85 8.03
N SER A 112 -22.88 6.70 7.35
CA SER A 112 -22.86 6.75 5.89
C SER A 112 -21.44 6.82 5.39
N MET A 113 -21.18 6.14 4.29
CA MET A 113 -19.96 6.27 3.50
C MET A 113 -20.34 6.92 2.17
N SER A 114 -19.66 7.99 1.84
CA SER A 114 -19.76 8.61 0.53
C SER A 114 -18.90 7.86 -0.47
N ASP A 115 -19.20 8.10 -1.74
CA ASP A 115 -18.37 7.61 -2.82
C ASP A 115 -16.95 8.17 -2.69
N ASN A 116 -15.94 7.30 -2.84
CA ASN A 116 -14.52 7.61 -2.64
C ASN A 116 -14.10 7.99 -1.21
N ASP A 117 -14.93 7.73 -0.19
CA ASP A 117 -14.44 7.77 1.20
C ASP A 117 -13.29 6.78 1.37
N ILE A 118 -12.24 7.26 2.02
CA ILE A 118 -11.04 6.47 2.31
C ILE A 118 -10.85 6.35 3.81
N PHE A 119 -10.54 5.13 4.25
CA PHE A 119 -10.19 4.80 5.62
C PHE A 119 -8.80 4.17 5.64
N VAL A 120 -7.93 4.66 6.53
CA VAL A 120 -6.64 4.06 6.80
C VAL A 120 -6.67 3.52 8.22
N LEU A 121 -6.39 2.23 8.36
CA LEU A 121 -6.41 1.55 9.64
C LEU A 121 -5.03 1.02 9.96
N ARG A 122 -4.60 1.15 11.21
CA ARG A 122 -3.36 0.60 11.73
C ARG A 122 -3.66 -0.60 12.62
N TYR A 123 -2.87 -1.64 12.48
CA TYR A 123 -2.90 -2.80 13.36
C TYR A 123 -2.13 -2.54 14.64
N ASP A 124 -2.77 -2.81 15.78
CA ASP A 124 -2.14 -2.84 17.09
C ASP A 124 -2.57 -4.12 17.83
N PRO A 125 -1.67 -5.08 18.02
CA PRO A 125 -2.01 -6.35 18.68
C PRO A 125 -2.37 -6.18 20.16
N GLY A 126 -1.96 -5.08 20.79
CA GLY A 126 -2.22 -4.78 22.19
C GLY A 126 -3.59 -4.19 22.46
N LEU A 127 -4.29 -3.74 21.43
CA LEU A 127 -5.58 -3.08 21.55
C LEU A 127 -6.75 -4.01 21.20
N ARG A 128 -7.93 -3.62 21.66
CA ARG A 128 -9.21 -4.17 21.21
C ARG A 128 -10.18 -3.02 21.02
N PRO A 129 -10.63 -2.73 19.81
CA PRO A 129 -10.31 -3.42 18.56
C PRO A 129 -8.83 -3.32 18.17
N CYS A 130 -8.34 -4.33 17.46
CA CYS A 130 -6.93 -4.37 17.07
C CYS A 130 -6.62 -3.59 15.77
N TRP A 131 -7.65 -3.22 15.03
CA TRP A 131 -7.54 -2.30 13.90
C TRP A 131 -8.26 -1.00 14.25
N ASP A 132 -7.51 0.09 14.22
CA ASP A 132 -8.06 1.43 14.50
C ASP A 132 -7.73 2.40 13.38
N THR A 133 -8.64 3.33 13.12
CA THR A 133 -8.45 4.34 12.09
C THR A 133 -7.42 5.38 12.52
N VAL A 134 -6.59 5.77 11.56
CA VAL A 134 -5.57 6.79 11.78
C VAL A 134 -5.68 7.91 10.74
N ASN A 135 -5.20 9.08 11.13
CA ASN A 135 -5.10 10.26 10.26
C ASN A 135 -3.65 10.75 10.10
N ASP A 136 -2.71 9.99 10.63
CA ASP A 136 -1.28 10.29 10.59
C ASP A 136 -0.47 9.03 10.22
N LEU A 137 0.44 9.16 9.26
CA LEU A 137 1.39 8.14 8.84
C LEU A 137 2.85 8.50 9.22
N GLY A 138 3.03 9.46 10.12
CA GLY A 138 4.37 9.86 10.59
C GLY A 138 5.24 10.50 9.50
N GLY A 139 4.66 11.37 8.67
CA GLY A 139 5.38 12.03 7.57
C GLY A 139 5.39 11.24 6.26
N TYR A 140 4.78 10.06 6.23
CA TYR A 140 4.65 9.24 5.01
C TYR A 140 3.34 9.49 4.29
N SER A 141 3.28 9.03 3.05
CA SER A 141 2.07 8.93 2.25
C SER A 141 2.05 7.61 1.49
N VAL A 142 0.87 7.16 1.12
CA VAL A 142 0.67 5.90 0.42
C VAL A 142 0.00 6.13 -0.93
N PHE A 143 0.52 5.45 -1.94
CA PHE A 143 -0.02 5.42 -3.30
C PHE A 143 -0.71 4.07 -3.53
N ILE A 144 -1.99 4.11 -3.81
CA ILE A 144 -2.82 2.92 -4.02
C ILE A 144 -3.33 2.85 -5.46
N GLY A 145 -3.46 1.64 -5.99
CA GLY A 145 -3.89 1.42 -7.38
C GLY A 145 -4.04 -0.07 -7.68
N LYS A 146 -3.89 -0.45 -8.94
CA LYS A 146 -3.95 -1.86 -9.38
C LYS A 146 -2.70 -2.67 -9.00
N ASN A 147 -1.60 -1.99 -8.71
CA ASN A 147 -0.37 -2.59 -8.18
C ASN A 147 -0.34 -2.52 -6.65
N ASN A 148 0.66 -3.17 -6.06
CA ASN A 148 0.88 -3.10 -4.62
C ASN A 148 1.05 -1.66 -4.16
N PRO A 149 0.56 -1.29 -2.97
CA PRO A 149 0.74 0.03 -2.42
C PRO A 149 2.22 0.42 -2.33
N ALA A 150 2.52 1.67 -2.71
CA ALA A 150 3.84 2.25 -2.54
C ALA A 150 3.79 3.29 -1.42
N VAL A 151 4.66 3.11 -0.41
CA VAL A 151 4.80 4.03 0.71
C VAL A 151 6.03 4.90 0.46
N VAL A 152 5.85 6.21 0.53
CA VAL A 152 6.93 7.17 0.33
C VAL A 152 6.97 8.16 1.49
N ARG A 153 8.16 8.60 1.85
CA ARG A 153 8.34 9.70 2.76
C ARG A 153 8.11 11.00 2.00
N ALA A 154 7.22 11.85 2.48
CA ALA A 154 6.80 13.02 1.73
C ALA A 154 7.96 14.01 1.45
N GLU A 155 8.93 14.11 2.39
CA GLU A 155 10.09 14.97 2.21
C GLU A 155 11.04 14.52 1.10
N ASP A 156 11.02 13.22 0.73
CA ASP A 156 11.91 12.64 -0.29
C ASP A 156 11.35 12.80 -1.71
N VAL A 157 10.06 13.19 -1.85
CA VAL A 157 9.41 13.23 -3.16
C VAL A 157 8.77 14.61 -3.39
N PRO A 158 9.32 15.45 -4.27
CA PRO A 158 8.77 16.76 -4.56
C PRO A 158 7.30 16.71 -4.98
N GLY A 159 6.46 17.56 -4.38
CA GLY A 159 5.03 17.64 -4.67
C GLY A 159 4.16 16.64 -3.91
N VAL A 160 4.74 15.68 -3.18
CA VAL A 160 4.01 14.79 -2.29
C VAL A 160 3.81 15.45 -0.92
N ARG A 161 2.58 15.40 -0.42
CA ARG A 161 2.24 15.90 0.92
C ARG A 161 2.20 14.73 1.89
N ALA A 162 2.62 14.93 3.13
CA ALA A 162 2.53 13.95 4.20
C ALA A 162 1.07 13.63 4.57
N ASN A 163 0.85 12.45 5.13
CA ASN A 163 -0.45 12.00 5.62
C ASN A 163 -1.54 12.02 4.55
N CYS A 164 -1.18 11.61 3.33
CA CYS A 164 -2.08 11.56 2.20
C CYS A 164 -2.15 10.16 1.59
N VAL A 165 -3.31 9.84 1.04
CA VAL A 165 -3.50 8.66 0.19
C VAL A 165 -3.66 9.16 -1.25
N TYR A 166 -2.75 8.72 -2.12
CA TYR A 166 -2.80 9.00 -3.55
C TYR A 166 -3.45 7.82 -4.25
N TRP A 167 -4.44 8.09 -5.11
CA TRP A 167 -5.18 7.05 -5.80
C TRP A 167 -5.58 7.51 -7.20
N ILE A 168 -6.04 6.59 -8.05
CA ILE A 168 -6.46 6.88 -9.42
C ILE A 168 -7.97 6.66 -9.53
N ASP A 169 -8.70 7.67 -9.99
CA ASP A 169 -10.13 7.55 -10.24
C ASP A 169 -10.37 6.99 -11.64
N GLU A 170 -10.59 5.68 -11.71
CA GLU A 170 -10.81 4.94 -12.95
C GLU A 170 -12.12 5.34 -13.65
N ARG A 171 -13.08 5.92 -12.93
CA ARG A 171 -14.36 6.36 -13.49
C ARG A 171 -14.27 7.70 -14.22
N TRP A 172 -13.27 8.51 -13.86
CA TRP A 172 -13.05 9.84 -14.42
C TRP A 172 -11.75 9.88 -15.25
N ARG A 173 -11.59 8.95 -16.20
CA ARG A 173 -10.44 8.91 -17.13
C ARG A 173 -9.10 8.78 -16.43
N ASP A 174 -9.04 7.95 -15.40
CA ASP A 174 -7.79 7.70 -14.65
C ASP A 174 -7.17 8.98 -14.07
N VAL A 175 -7.99 9.89 -13.55
CA VAL A 175 -7.51 11.13 -12.92
C VAL A 175 -6.80 10.78 -11.61
N PRO A 176 -5.55 11.22 -11.44
CA PRO A 176 -4.86 11.11 -10.15
C PRO A 176 -5.56 11.97 -9.09
N MET A 177 -5.78 11.38 -7.94
CA MET A 177 -6.46 12.00 -6.81
C MET A 177 -5.57 11.95 -5.57
N VAL A 178 -5.76 12.88 -4.67
CA VAL A 178 -5.14 12.90 -3.36
C VAL A 178 -6.21 13.06 -2.29
N PHE A 179 -6.21 12.15 -1.34
CA PHE A 179 -7.02 12.22 -0.12
C PHE A 179 -6.14 12.66 1.04
N ASP A 180 -6.50 13.76 1.66
CA ASP A 180 -5.86 14.28 2.87
C ASP A 180 -6.51 13.61 4.08
N MET A 181 -5.72 12.85 4.85
CA MET A 181 -6.20 12.07 5.98
C MET A 181 -6.64 12.93 7.17
N VAL A 182 -6.06 14.12 7.29
CA VAL A 182 -6.37 15.06 8.42
C VAL A 182 -7.70 15.75 8.15
N THR A 183 -7.86 16.33 6.96
CA THR A 183 -9.10 17.04 6.59
C THR A 183 -10.21 16.12 6.09
N ARG A 184 -9.86 14.85 5.76
CA ARG A 184 -10.74 13.83 5.17
C ARG A 184 -11.39 14.29 3.85
N THR A 185 -10.64 14.99 3.04
CA THR A 185 -11.11 15.53 1.75
C THR A 185 -10.26 15.00 0.61
N SER A 186 -10.90 14.73 -0.53
CA SER A 186 -10.24 14.36 -1.77
C SER A 186 -10.21 15.52 -2.77
N ALA A 187 -9.10 15.63 -3.49
CA ALA A 187 -8.96 16.60 -4.59
C ALA A 187 -8.15 15.97 -5.74
N PRO A 188 -8.29 16.49 -6.97
CA PRO A 188 -7.39 16.10 -8.06
C PRO A 188 -5.92 16.42 -7.70
N PHE A 189 -5.04 15.47 -8.03
CA PHE A 189 -3.60 15.64 -7.85
C PHE A 189 -2.97 16.13 -9.15
N VAL A 190 -2.40 17.34 -9.12
CA VAL A 190 -1.71 17.94 -10.26
C VAL A 190 -0.22 17.92 -9.98
N LEU A 191 0.54 17.23 -10.83
CA LEU A 191 2.00 17.24 -10.76
C LEU A 191 2.53 18.62 -11.16
N PRO A 192 3.49 19.21 -10.41
CA PRO A 192 3.99 20.55 -10.68
C PRO A 192 4.66 20.76 -12.05
N SER A 193 5.01 19.70 -12.77
CA SER A 193 5.76 19.72 -14.04
C SER A 193 5.07 19.01 -15.20
N ALA A 194 3.78 18.69 -15.09
CA ALA A 194 3.08 18.03 -16.18
C ALA A 194 2.61 19.05 -17.22
N ASP A 195 3.51 19.50 -18.09
CA ASP A 195 3.10 19.95 -19.42
C ASP A 195 2.35 18.78 -20.08
N SER A 196 1.04 18.91 -20.14
CA SER A 196 0.07 18.11 -20.93
C SER A 196 0.54 16.73 -21.40
N VAL A 197 0.91 15.85 -20.51
CA VAL A 197 0.98 14.43 -20.84
C VAL A 197 -0.44 13.92 -20.88
N GLN A 198 -1.03 13.88 -22.09
CA GLN A 198 -2.22 13.09 -22.35
C GLN A 198 -1.88 11.67 -21.93
N SER A 199 -2.48 11.23 -20.84
CA SER A 199 -2.28 9.87 -20.36
C SER A 199 -2.75 8.88 -21.42
N PRO A 200 -1.87 8.08 -22.02
CA PRO A 200 -2.33 7.04 -22.91
C PRO A 200 -2.93 5.94 -22.08
N CYS A 201 -4.22 5.67 -22.32
CA CYS A 201 -4.89 4.41 -22.01
C CYS A 201 -4.54 3.66 -20.71
N GLY A 202 -5.27 3.92 -19.62
CA GLY A 202 -5.95 2.85 -18.93
C GLY A 202 -5.14 1.83 -18.11
N THR A 203 -3.95 2.15 -17.61
CA THR A 203 -3.33 1.33 -16.55
C THR A 203 -3.17 2.16 -15.29
N GLY A 204 -4.17 2.16 -14.42
CA GLY A 204 -4.14 2.89 -13.16
C GLY A 204 -3.08 2.38 -12.18
N CYS A 205 -1.80 2.52 -12.52
CA CYS A 205 -0.66 2.11 -11.71
C CYS A 205 0.29 3.28 -11.45
N TRP A 206 0.85 3.31 -10.25
CA TRP A 206 1.90 4.24 -9.88
C TRP A 206 3.26 3.64 -10.17
N TYR A 207 4.16 4.43 -10.76
CA TYR A 207 5.55 4.06 -10.98
C TYR A 207 6.45 5.10 -10.36
N PHE A 208 7.39 4.66 -9.54
CA PHE A 208 8.44 5.50 -8.96
C PHE A 208 9.75 5.13 -9.62
N PHE A 209 10.37 6.11 -10.26
CA PHE A 209 11.70 5.94 -10.82
C PHE A 209 12.71 6.19 -9.71
N SER A 210 13.58 5.21 -9.47
CA SER A 210 14.75 5.38 -8.63
C SER A 210 15.94 5.69 -9.53
N ASP A 211 16.75 6.68 -9.18
CA ASP A 211 18.00 6.98 -9.88
C ASP A 211 19.00 5.80 -9.84
N ASN A 212 18.72 4.78 -9.04
CA ASN A 212 19.47 3.54 -8.91
C ASN A 212 18.91 2.41 -9.78
N ILE A 213 18.52 2.65 -11.02
CA ILE A 213 18.19 1.59 -11.96
C ILE A 213 19.49 0.88 -12.35
N THR A 214 19.77 -0.24 -11.70
CA THR A 214 20.80 -1.15 -12.21
C THR A 214 20.25 -1.81 -13.47
N SER A 215 20.76 -1.44 -14.64
CA SER A 215 20.51 -2.18 -15.87
C SER A 215 21.13 -3.58 -15.74
N ILE A 216 20.29 -4.61 -15.93
CA ILE A 216 20.79 -5.98 -16.05
C ILE A 216 21.13 -6.16 -17.54
N ASP A 217 22.40 -6.40 -17.85
CA ASP A 217 22.79 -6.77 -19.20
C ASP A 217 22.22 -8.16 -19.55
N ASN A 218 22.14 -8.46 -20.84
CA ASN A 218 21.58 -9.72 -21.35
C ASN A 218 22.37 -10.97 -20.88
N ASN A 219 23.46 -10.79 -20.13
CA ASN A 219 24.29 -11.85 -19.56
C ASN A 219 24.11 -12.02 -18.04
N GLY A 220 23.18 -11.29 -17.41
CA GLY A 220 22.89 -11.43 -15.98
C GLY A 220 23.94 -10.82 -15.04
N ARG A 221 24.88 -10.01 -15.52
CA ARG A 221 25.82 -9.27 -14.70
C ARG A 221 25.24 -7.92 -14.28
N LYS A 222 25.21 -7.67 -12.99
CA LYS A 222 24.85 -6.34 -12.44
C LYS A 222 25.96 -5.34 -12.79
N GLN A 223 25.66 -4.36 -13.64
CA GLN A 223 26.51 -3.19 -13.79
C GLN A 223 26.03 -2.09 -12.87
N HIS A 224 26.87 -1.69 -11.94
CA HIS A 224 26.68 -0.49 -11.13
C HIS A 224 27.06 0.69 -12.04
N MET A 225 26.08 1.44 -12.53
CA MET A 225 26.35 2.75 -13.14
C MET A 225 26.53 3.76 -12.01
N SER A 226 27.72 3.78 -11.42
CA SER A 226 28.18 4.95 -10.66
C SER A 226 28.53 6.04 -11.67
N GLY A 227 27.92 7.21 -11.52
CA GLY A 227 28.23 8.37 -12.34
C GLY A 227 29.67 8.85 -12.11
N ASP A 228 30.61 8.28 -12.82
CA ASP A 228 31.99 8.74 -12.93
C ASP A 228 32.12 9.70 -14.12
N ALA A 229 31.31 10.79 -14.11
CA ALA A 229 31.48 11.88 -15.09
C ALA A 229 32.46 12.98 -14.62
N ASP A 230 32.90 12.93 -13.35
CA ASP A 230 33.66 14.06 -12.77
C ASP A 230 35.17 13.81 -12.59
N ARG A 231 35.66 12.61 -12.89
CA ARG A 231 37.07 12.27 -12.71
C ARG A 231 37.94 12.48 -13.93
N SER A 232 37.35 12.72 -15.09
CA SER A 232 38.10 12.90 -16.35
C SER A 232 38.58 14.33 -16.61
N GLN A 233 38.02 15.34 -15.94
CA GLN A 233 38.43 16.71 -16.07
C GLN A 233 39.60 17.08 -15.17
N GLU A 234 39.68 16.56 -13.95
CA GLU A 234 40.81 16.84 -13.05
C GLU A 234 42.15 16.25 -13.51
N GLN A 235 42.14 15.14 -14.26
CA GLN A 235 43.38 14.56 -14.79
C GLN A 235 43.90 15.24 -16.04
N GLN A 236 43.11 16.03 -16.75
CA GLN A 236 43.57 16.83 -17.90
C GLN A 236 44.12 18.18 -17.49
N GLU A 237 43.63 18.76 -16.41
CA GLU A 237 44.21 20.03 -15.89
C GLU A 237 45.53 19.81 -15.17
N ALA A 238 45.73 18.70 -14.48
CA ALA A 238 47.00 18.37 -13.82
C ALA A 238 48.16 18.07 -14.79
N LYS A 239 47.87 17.78 -16.07
CA LYS A 239 48.90 17.58 -17.11
C LYS A 239 49.26 18.85 -17.88
N ARG A 240 48.46 19.91 -17.78
CA ARG A 240 48.74 21.20 -18.43
C ARG A 240 49.57 22.17 -17.58
N SER A 241 49.76 21.90 -16.29
CA SER A 241 50.55 22.78 -15.40
C SER A 241 51.99 22.30 -15.19
N LYS A 242 52.48 21.35 -15.99
CA LYS A 242 53.86 20.84 -15.94
C LYS A 242 54.58 20.86 -17.30
N LEU A 243 54.30 21.88 -18.10
CA LEU A 243 55.10 22.23 -19.31
C LEU A 243 55.47 23.69 -19.26
#